data_1254740d384dc68bc0c967cd3f1d1189
#
_entry.id   1254740d384dc68bc0c967cd3f1d1189
#
_cell.length_a   1.000
_cell.length_b   1.000
_cell.length_c   1.000
_cell.angle_alpha   90.00
_cell.angle_beta   90.00
_cell.angle_gamma   90.00
#
_symmetry.space_group_name_H-M   'P 1'
#
loop_
_entity.id
_entity.type
_entity.pdbx_description
1 polymer ?
#
loop_
_entity_poly.entity_id
_entity_poly.type
_entity_poly.pdbx_seq_one_letter_code
_entity_poly.pdbx_strand_id
1 'polypeptide(L)'
;MKRNQIDIITMGCSKNLVDSEHLMKQFEANGYHCVHDSKRPDGEIAVINTCGFIESAKEESINTILEFVHAKNEGRLKRLYVMGCLSQRYKDELEKEIPEVDKFYGKFDYKQLLTDLGKAEVPSCNGRRHLTTPRHYAYVKIAEGCDRHCAYCAIPLITGKHVSRPKEDILQEVRELVSDGVKEFQIIAQELTYYGVDIDGQRHIADLISDMADIKGVKWIRLHYAYPNQFPLELLDVIREKPNVCKYLDIALQHISNHMLNAMHRHVSKEETIELIKKIREAVPGIHIRTTLLVGFPGETEEDFNELVEFVKWAKFERMGAFAYSEEEGTYSANHYEDDVTPEVKQHRLDTLMAIQQEISADVESEKVGKVMKVIIDRKEGDYYIGRTEFCSPEVDPEILIPAAGVRLRVGNFYDVKITDSEEFDLYGHVVK
;
A
#
# COMPACT_ATOMS: atom_id res chain seq x y z
N MET A 1 31.93 10.14 4.91
CA MET A 1 30.81 10.73 5.66
C MET A 1 30.61 12.18 5.18
N LYS A 2 29.41 12.46 4.68
CA LYS A 2 29.04 13.81 4.17
C LYS A 2 28.33 14.60 5.27
N ARG A 3 28.84 15.75 5.56
CA ARG A 3 28.30 16.66 6.58
C ARG A 3 26.94 17.19 6.18
N ASN A 4 26.02 17.32 7.14
CA ASN A 4 24.62 17.74 6.94
C ASN A 4 23.80 16.87 5.95
N GLN A 5 24.24 15.63 5.67
CA GLN A 5 23.45 14.66 4.93
C GLN A 5 22.76 13.69 5.90
N ILE A 6 21.50 13.42 5.65
CA ILE A 6 20.72 12.38 6.31
C ILE A 6 20.35 11.31 5.28
N ASP A 7 20.76 10.09 5.53
CA ASP A 7 20.31 8.91 4.78
C ASP A 7 19.04 8.38 5.44
N ILE A 8 17.93 8.31 4.69
CA ILE A 8 16.65 7.81 5.17
C ILE A 8 16.34 6.52 4.45
N ILE A 9 16.13 5.47 5.23
CA ILE A 9 15.79 4.14 4.75
C ILE A 9 14.34 3.86 5.12
N THR A 10 13.53 3.54 4.12
CA THR A 10 12.11 3.27 4.32
C THR A 10 11.80 1.82 4.05
N MET A 11 11.24 1.15 5.05
CA MET A 11 10.89 -0.26 4.94
C MET A 11 9.38 -0.45 4.99
N GLY A 12 8.92 -1.51 4.35
CA GLY A 12 7.54 -1.95 4.41
C GLY A 12 6.63 -1.27 3.39
N CYS A 13 5.59 -0.59 3.83
CA CYS A 13 4.46 -0.22 2.98
C CYS A 13 4.45 1.26 2.56
N SER A 14 3.58 1.60 1.59
CA SER A 14 3.35 2.97 1.11
C SER A 14 2.97 3.97 2.21
N LYS A 15 2.41 3.52 3.35
CA LYS A 15 2.11 4.40 4.48
C LYS A 15 3.40 4.88 5.16
N ASN A 16 4.37 3.98 5.37
CA ASN A 16 5.69 4.34 5.88
C ASN A 16 6.45 5.23 4.88
N LEU A 17 6.27 5.00 3.58
CA LEU A 17 6.87 5.85 2.55
C LEU A 17 6.38 7.31 2.67
N VAL A 18 5.07 7.51 2.79
CA VAL A 18 4.49 8.85 3.01
C VAL A 18 5.05 9.50 4.28
N ASP A 19 5.20 8.74 5.37
CA ASP A 19 5.77 9.27 6.62
C ASP A 19 7.24 9.69 6.44
N SER A 20 8.04 8.89 5.72
CA SER A 20 9.43 9.24 5.39
C SER A 20 9.53 10.47 4.49
N GLU A 21 8.66 10.61 3.49
CA GLU A 21 8.64 11.75 2.58
C GLU A 21 8.30 13.08 3.31
N HIS A 22 7.36 13.03 4.27
CA HIS A 22 7.08 14.16 5.16
C HIS A 22 8.28 14.50 6.05
N LEU A 23 8.93 13.49 6.64
CA LEU A 23 10.10 13.67 7.48
C LEU A 23 11.28 14.26 6.70
N MET A 24 11.53 13.76 5.49
CA MET A 24 12.57 14.32 4.60
C MET A 24 12.32 15.78 4.31
N LYS A 25 11.07 16.17 4.06
CA LYS A 25 10.74 17.58 3.81
C LYS A 25 11.02 18.46 5.02
N GLN A 26 10.73 17.98 6.22
CA GLN A 26 11.07 18.67 7.47
C GLN A 26 12.60 18.80 7.66
N PHE A 27 13.37 17.77 7.34
CA PHE A 27 14.83 17.83 7.39
C PHE A 27 15.41 18.81 6.38
N GLU A 28 14.92 18.83 5.13
CA GLU A 28 15.34 19.79 4.11
C GLU A 28 15.09 21.24 4.55
N ALA A 29 13.91 21.51 5.12
CA ALA A 29 13.57 22.83 5.64
C ALA A 29 14.47 23.25 6.80
N ASN A 30 15.06 22.30 7.51
CA ASN A 30 16.05 22.51 8.57
C ASN A 30 17.52 22.50 8.07
N GLY A 31 17.75 22.51 6.75
CA GLY A 31 19.07 22.65 6.14
C GLY A 31 19.86 21.36 5.95
N TYR A 32 19.21 20.20 6.05
CA TYR A 32 19.82 18.93 5.71
C TYR A 32 19.63 18.59 4.24
N HIS A 33 20.56 17.84 3.69
CA HIS A 33 20.40 17.15 2.41
C HIS A 33 19.93 15.71 2.67
N CYS A 34 18.77 15.34 2.16
CA CYS A 34 18.21 14.01 2.33
C CYS A 34 18.57 13.09 1.16
N VAL A 35 18.94 11.87 1.45
CA VAL A 35 19.13 10.78 0.47
C VAL A 35 18.23 9.63 0.89
N HIS A 36 17.38 9.18 -0.02
CA HIS A 36 16.45 8.07 0.22
C HIS A 36 17.02 6.74 -0.27
N ASP A 37 16.86 5.69 0.54
CA ASP A 37 17.23 4.30 0.25
C ASP A 37 18.66 4.12 -0.32
N SER A 38 19.62 4.83 0.28
CA SER A 38 21.02 4.73 -0.09
C SER A 38 21.56 3.31 0.20
N LYS A 39 22.05 2.63 -0.84
CA LYS A 39 22.72 1.32 -0.70
C LYS A 39 24.06 1.42 0.07
N ARG A 40 24.62 2.62 0.18
CA ARG A 40 25.84 2.90 0.95
C ARG A 40 25.64 4.17 1.73
N PRO A 41 25.27 4.07 3.01
CA PRO A 41 25.12 5.24 3.85
C PRO A 41 26.47 5.95 3.96
N ASP A 42 26.51 7.20 3.54
CA ASP A 42 27.68 8.09 3.62
C ASP A 42 27.35 9.43 4.26
N GLY A 43 26.11 9.61 4.69
CA GLY A 43 25.65 10.75 5.45
C GLY A 43 26.17 10.80 6.89
N GLU A 44 26.07 11.96 7.53
CA GLU A 44 26.41 12.11 8.95
C GLU A 44 25.43 11.37 9.85
N ILE A 45 24.16 11.28 9.41
CA ILE A 45 23.04 10.70 10.15
C ILE A 45 22.33 9.69 9.25
N ALA A 46 21.88 8.58 9.83
CA ALA A 46 20.92 7.68 9.21
C ALA A 46 19.64 7.59 10.06
N VAL A 47 18.49 7.54 9.39
CA VAL A 47 17.18 7.30 9.99
C VAL A 47 16.54 6.13 9.27
N ILE A 48 16.20 5.07 10.01
CA ILE A 48 15.54 3.88 9.47
C ILE A 48 14.09 3.91 9.93
N ASN A 49 13.16 4.01 8.97
CA ASN A 49 11.72 3.89 9.19
C ASN A 49 11.31 2.44 8.94
N THR A 50 11.10 1.70 10.02
CA THR A 50 10.98 0.24 10.07
C THR A 50 9.56 -0.26 9.85
N CYS A 51 9.43 -1.49 9.33
CA CYS A 51 8.18 -2.26 9.30
C CYS A 51 8.14 -3.25 10.46
N GLY A 52 6.96 -3.42 11.07
CA GLY A 52 6.75 -4.35 12.21
C GLY A 52 5.42 -5.12 12.08
N PHE A 53 4.93 -5.31 10.85
CA PHE A 53 3.60 -5.85 10.60
C PHE A 53 3.58 -7.38 10.58
N ILE A 54 4.50 -8.01 9.86
CA ILE A 54 4.63 -9.48 9.76
C ILE A 54 6.07 -9.90 10.06
N GLU A 55 6.27 -11.17 10.42
CA GLU A 55 7.59 -11.68 10.88
C GLU A 55 8.71 -11.40 9.88
N SER A 56 8.52 -11.72 8.60
CA SER A 56 9.54 -11.48 7.58
C SER A 56 9.93 -10.00 7.45
N ALA A 57 8.97 -9.07 7.61
CA ALA A 57 9.26 -7.63 7.58
C ALA A 57 9.95 -7.15 8.87
N LYS A 58 9.71 -7.82 10.01
CA LYS A 58 10.46 -7.58 11.27
C LYS A 58 11.91 -8.01 11.12
N GLU A 59 12.15 -9.23 10.60
CA GLU A 59 13.49 -9.74 10.32
C GLU A 59 14.28 -8.83 9.37
N GLU A 60 13.66 -8.42 8.27
CA GLU A 60 14.26 -7.49 7.32
C GLU A 60 14.63 -6.16 8.00
N SER A 61 13.74 -5.61 8.83
CA SER A 61 13.98 -4.38 9.57
C SER A 61 15.14 -4.51 10.54
N ILE A 62 15.21 -5.62 11.30
CA ILE A 62 16.31 -5.89 12.24
C ILE A 62 17.64 -6.04 11.49
N ASN A 63 17.67 -6.83 10.41
CA ASN A 63 18.86 -7.02 9.59
C ASN A 63 19.36 -5.68 9.04
N THR A 64 18.47 -4.83 8.54
CA THR A 64 18.84 -3.49 8.07
C THR A 64 19.40 -2.62 9.19
N ILE A 65 18.82 -2.65 10.39
CA ILE A 65 19.37 -1.92 11.55
C ILE A 65 20.80 -2.40 11.85
N LEU A 66 21.04 -3.71 11.86
CA LEU A 66 22.37 -4.29 12.14
C LEU A 66 23.40 -3.93 11.07
N GLU A 67 23.01 -3.85 9.78
CA GLU A 67 23.90 -3.37 8.71
C GLU A 67 24.32 -1.91 8.94
N PHE A 68 23.38 -1.06 9.40
CA PHE A 68 23.69 0.34 9.70
C PHE A 68 24.47 0.51 11.01
N VAL A 69 24.29 -0.35 12.00
CA VAL A 69 25.16 -0.46 13.19
C VAL A 69 26.59 -0.78 12.77
N HIS A 70 26.77 -1.75 11.87
CA HIS A 70 28.09 -2.08 11.34
C HIS A 70 28.71 -0.87 10.61
N ALA A 71 27.95 -0.17 9.78
CA ALA A 71 28.38 1.04 9.10
C ALA A 71 28.78 2.16 10.07
N LYS A 72 28.08 2.31 11.19
CA LYS A 72 28.41 3.25 12.26
C LYS A 72 29.73 2.87 12.94
N ASN A 73 29.92 1.61 13.28
CA ASN A 73 31.14 1.09 13.91
C ASN A 73 32.38 1.24 13.01
N GLU A 74 32.20 1.18 11.68
CA GLU A 74 33.25 1.49 10.70
C GLU A 74 33.50 2.99 10.51
N GLY A 75 32.75 3.87 11.17
CA GLY A 75 32.87 5.33 11.04
C GLY A 75 32.31 5.91 9.75
N ARG A 76 31.48 5.15 9.02
CA ARG A 76 30.81 5.62 7.78
C ARG A 76 29.63 6.54 8.07
N LEU A 77 29.02 6.45 9.24
CA LEU A 77 28.01 7.35 9.76
C LEU A 77 28.28 7.67 11.24
N LYS A 78 27.74 8.79 11.71
CA LYS A 78 27.99 9.29 13.06
C LYS A 78 26.86 8.99 14.03
N ARG A 79 25.62 9.06 13.53
CA ARG A 79 24.41 8.81 14.32
C ARG A 79 23.46 7.91 13.56
N LEU A 80 22.83 7.00 14.28
CA LEU A 80 21.83 6.08 13.79
C LEU A 80 20.57 6.20 14.64
N TYR A 81 19.47 6.53 13.99
CA TYR A 81 18.14 6.62 14.58
C TYR A 81 17.21 5.60 13.93
N VAL A 82 16.32 5.02 14.72
CA VAL A 82 15.32 4.07 14.26
C VAL A 82 13.93 4.55 14.67
N MET A 83 12.98 4.47 13.77
CA MET A 83 11.57 4.79 13.98
C MET A 83 10.66 3.85 13.22
N GLY A 84 9.37 4.04 13.30
CA GLY A 84 8.39 3.29 12.50
C GLY A 84 7.66 2.21 13.27
N CYS A 85 7.06 1.26 12.53
CA CYS A 85 6.14 0.27 13.08
C CYS A 85 6.81 -0.71 14.03
N LEU A 86 7.99 -1.23 13.69
CA LEU A 86 8.75 -2.15 14.55
C LEU A 86 9.16 -1.45 15.85
N SER A 87 9.75 -0.27 15.72
CA SER A 87 10.16 0.54 16.87
C SER A 87 8.97 0.96 17.74
N GLN A 88 7.81 1.24 17.16
CA GLN A 88 6.60 1.53 17.92
C GLN A 88 6.17 0.36 18.82
N ARG A 89 6.35 -0.86 18.34
CA ARG A 89 5.87 -2.08 18.99
C ARG A 89 6.85 -2.65 20.01
N TYR A 90 8.15 -2.57 19.72
CA TYR A 90 9.22 -3.27 20.46
C TYR A 90 10.34 -2.35 20.94
N LYS A 91 10.02 -1.08 21.23
CA LYS A 91 11.02 -0.07 21.56
C LYS A 91 11.92 -0.49 22.72
N ASP A 92 11.32 -0.94 23.82
CA ASP A 92 12.04 -1.25 25.05
C ASP A 92 12.97 -2.47 24.93
N GLU A 93 12.56 -3.43 24.08
CA GLU A 93 13.36 -4.60 23.72
C GLU A 93 14.52 -4.21 22.81
N LEU A 94 14.24 -3.46 21.75
CA LEU A 94 15.25 -3.01 20.78
C LEU A 94 16.31 -2.13 21.41
N GLU A 95 15.94 -1.25 22.36
CA GLU A 95 16.91 -0.42 23.10
C GLU A 95 17.89 -1.25 23.94
N LYS A 96 17.45 -2.43 24.43
CA LYS A 96 18.30 -3.34 25.21
C LYS A 96 19.18 -4.21 24.31
N GLU A 97 18.60 -4.72 23.21
CA GLU A 97 19.27 -5.69 22.33
C GLU A 97 20.24 -5.03 21.34
N ILE A 98 19.98 -3.77 20.95
CA ILE A 98 20.80 -3.03 19.97
C ILE A 98 21.18 -1.65 20.53
N PRO A 99 22.02 -1.60 21.58
CA PRO A 99 22.41 -0.37 22.25
C PRO A 99 23.29 0.56 21.39
N GLU A 100 23.79 0.09 20.25
CA GLU A 100 24.58 0.91 19.31
C GLU A 100 23.70 1.93 18.54
N VAL A 101 22.39 1.75 18.48
CA VAL A 101 21.46 2.76 17.96
C VAL A 101 21.40 3.92 18.94
N ASP A 102 21.57 5.15 18.44
CA ASP A 102 21.61 6.32 19.31
C ASP A 102 20.27 6.58 19.98
N LYS A 103 19.15 6.35 19.28
CA LYS A 103 17.81 6.39 19.85
C LYS A 103 16.77 5.70 18.97
N PHE A 104 15.80 5.09 19.63
CA PHE A 104 14.57 4.58 19.01
C PHE A 104 13.41 5.53 19.25
N TYR A 105 12.60 5.75 18.22
CA TYR A 105 11.40 6.58 18.26
C TYR A 105 10.18 5.75 17.87
N GLY A 106 9.03 6.06 18.43
CA GLY A 106 7.76 5.55 17.95
C GLY A 106 7.43 6.05 16.54
N LYS A 107 6.42 5.46 15.93
CA LYS A 107 5.99 5.82 14.58
C LYS A 107 5.64 7.30 14.43
N PHE A 108 5.11 7.91 15.48
CA PHE A 108 4.60 9.28 15.47
C PHE A 108 5.55 10.32 16.11
N ASP A 109 6.75 9.89 16.55
CA ASP A 109 7.66 10.72 17.33
C ASP A 109 8.61 11.58 16.48
N TYR A 110 8.29 11.84 15.20
CA TYR A 110 9.18 12.61 14.30
C TYR A 110 9.50 14.01 14.84
N LYS A 111 8.59 14.66 15.58
CA LYS A 111 8.83 15.96 16.22
C LYS A 111 9.90 15.85 17.32
N GLN A 112 9.91 14.77 18.08
CA GLN A 112 10.93 14.51 19.07
C GLN A 112 12.30 14.28 18.40
N LEU A 113 12.34 13.52 17.28
CA LEU A 113 13.55 13.33 16.51
C LEU A 113 14.13 14.67 16.03
N LEU A 114 13.31 15.58 15.49
CA LEU A 114 13.75 16.92 15.13
C LEU A 114 14.33 17.69 16.32
N THR A 115 13.63 17.66 17.47
CA THR A 115 14.06 18.33 18.70
C THR A 115 15.42 17.80 19.21
N ASP A 116 15.63 16.48 19.17
CA ASP A 116 16.89 15.85 19.61
C ASP A 116 18.06 16.19 18.66
N LEU A 117 17.76 16.56 17.43
CA LEU A 117 18.73 17.11 16.46
C LEU A 117 18.96 18.63 16.63
N GLY A 118 18.34 19.28 17.62
CA GLY A 118 18.38 20.72 17.82
C GLY A 118 17.62 21.51 16.75
N LYS A 119 16.58 20.89 16.19
CA LYS A 119 15.73 21.43 15.12
C LYS A 119 14.30 21.55 15.59
N ALA A 120 13.46 22.24 14.82
CA ALA A 120 12.03 22.38 15.10
C ALA A 120 11.20 22.02 13.86
N GLU A 121 9.96 21.66 14.11
CA GLU A 121 8.99 21.51 13.03
C GLU A 121 8.82 22.84 12.29
N VAL A 122 8.82 22.79 10.98
CA VAL A 122 8.59 23.95 10.09
C VAL A 122 7.14 23.87 9.59
N PRO A 123 6.20 24.65 10.14
CA PRO A 123 4.78 24.55 9.82
C PRO A 123 4.45 24.75 8.33
N SER A 124 5.21 25.56 7.61
CA SER A 124 5.03 25.76 6.17
C SER A 124 5.34 24.53 5.31
N CYS A 125 5.90 23.49 5.91
CA CYS A 125 6.14 22.20 5.27
C CYS A 125 5.05 21.17 5.57
N ASN A 126 4.09 21.49 6.43
CA ASN A 126 2.97 20.60 6.72
C ASN A 126 2.14 20.44 5.43
N GLY A 127 1.86 19.18 5.05
CA GLY A 127 1.24 18.84 3.77
C GLY A 127 2.19 18.72 2.59
N ARG A 128 3.42 19.26 2.66
CA ARG A 128 4.45 19.11 1.62
C ARG A 128 5.32 17.89 1.86
N ARG A 129 5.81 17.29 0.78
CA ARG A 129 6.64 16.08 0.84
C ARG A 129 7.85 16.19 -0.09
N HIS A 130 8.89 15.45 0.24
CA HIS A 130 9.95 15.09 -0.68
C HIS A 130 9.54 13.79 -1.38
N LEU A 131 9.02 13.89 -2.60
CA LEU A 131 8.56 12.71 -3.33
C LEU A 131 9.73 11.79 -3.67
N THR A 132 9.58 10.52 -3.34
CA THR A 132 10.52 9.43 -3.66
C THR A 132 10.00 8.53 -4.77
N THR A 133 8.69 8.57 -5.03
CA THR A 133 8.07 7.96 -6.20
C THR A 133 8.42 8.69 -7.49
N PRO A 134 8.24 8.08 -8.67
CA PRO A 134 8.23 8.80 -9.94
C PRO A 134 7.28 10.01 -9.88
N ARG A 135 7.70 11.13 -10.47
CA ARG A 135 7.03 12.43 -10.31
C ARG A 135 5.57 12.49 -10.75
N HIS A 136 5.06 11.50 -11.46
CA HIS A 136 3.72 11.49 -12.02
C HIS A 136 2.69 10.81 -11.13
N TYR A 137 3.09 10.08 -10.11
CA TYR A 137 2.14 9.54 -9.12
C TYR A 137 2.63 9.75 -7.68
N ALA A 138 1.69 9.76 -6.75
CA ALA A 138 1.97 9.85 -5.32
C ALA A 138 0.93 9.07 -4.52
N TYR A 139 1.36 8.54 -3.38
CA TYR A 139 0.45 8.02 -2.37
C TYR A 139 -0.12 9.17 -1.53
N VAL A 140 -1.39 9.14 -1.21
CA VAL A 140 -2.03 10.10 -0.28
C VAL A 140 -2.66 9.35 0.86
N LYS A 141 -2.07 9.48 2.04
CA LYS A 141 -2.56 8.86 3.27
C LYS A 141 -3.66 9.73 3.88
N ILE A 142 -4.91 9.22 3.93
CA ILE A 142 -6.08 9.97 4.39
C ILE A 142 -6.45 9.74 5.85
N ALA A 143 -5.97 8.67 6.42
CA ALA A 143 -6.20 8.31 7.82
C ALA A 143 -5.04 7.47 8.37
N GLU A 144 -4.96 7.34 9.69
CA GLU A 144 -4.03 6.45 10.38
C GLU A 144 -4.81 5.63 11.42
N GLY A 145 -4.34 4.38 11.68
CA GLY A 145 -4.99 3.49 12.63
C GLY A 145 -6.19 2.74 12.06
N CYS A 146 -6.71 1.78 12.84
CA CYS A 146 -7.83 0.93 12.40
C CYS A 146 -8.63 0.40 13.59
N ASP A 147 -9.96 0.50 13.53
CA ASP A 147 -10.88 0.04 14.57
C ASP A 147 -11.54 -1.32 14.24
N ARG A 148 -11.04 -2.06 13.22
CA ARG A 148 -11.68 -3.30 12.76
C ARG A 148 -11.40 -4.52 13.64
N HIS A 149 -10.34 -4.54 14.41
CA HIS A 149 -9.99 -5.61 15.35
C HIS A 149 -10.02 -7.02 14.75
N CYS A 150 -9.60 -7.18 13.49
CA CYS A 150 -9.45 -8.50 12.87
C CYS A 150 -8.51 -9.36 13.71
N ALA A 151 -8.86 -10.64 13.95
CA ALA A 151 -8.19 -11.49 14.93
C ALA A 151 -6.69 -11.70 14.68
N TYR A 152 -6.25 -11.69 13.42
CA TYR A 152 -4.87 -11.87 12.99
C TYR A 152 -4.05 -10.57 12.92
N CYS A 153 -4.66 -9.41 13.10
CA CYS A 153 -4.07 -8.15 12.67
C CYS A 153 -3.41 -7.38 13.82
N ALA A 154 -2.13 -7.09 13.67
CA ALA A 154 -1.35 -6.31 14.62
C ALA A 154 -1.50 -4.77 14.44
N ILE A 155 -2.19 -4.28 13.42
CA ILE A 155 -2.32 -2.84 13.13
C ILE A 155 -2.82 -2.04 14.33
N PRO A 156 -3.89 -2.42 15.05
CA PRO A 156 -4.35 -1.66 16.22
C PRO A 156 -3.30 -1.56 17.34
N LEU A 157 -2.40 -2.56 17.46
CA LEU A 157 -1.30 -2.56 18.43
C LEU A 157 -0.18 -1.60 18.03
N ILE A 158 -0.03 -1.31 16.74
CA ILE A 158 1.05 -0.47 16.19
C ILE A 158 0.57 0.99 16.05
N THR A 159 -0.58 1.20 15.43
CA THR A 159 -1.04 2.52 15.01
C THR A 159 -2.22 3.06 15.81
N GLY A 160 -2.79 2.22 16.68
CA GLY A 160 -3.93 2.61 17.52
C GLY A 160 -5.25 2.72 16.75
N LYS A 161 -6.15 3.53 17.32
CA LYS A 161 -7.48 3.77 16.74
C LYS A 161 -7.41 4.52 15.43
N HIS A 162 -8.46 4.39 14.63
CA HIS A 162 -8.62 5.15 13.41
C HIS A 162 -8.71 6.66 13.68
N VAL A 163 -7.91 7.43 12.96
CA VAL A 163 -7.91 8.90 13.01
C VAL A 163 -7.88 9.42 11.58
N SER A 164 -8.99 10.03 11.15
CA SER A 164 -9.10 10.66 9.83
C SER A 164 -8.33 11.97 9.79
N ARG A 165 -7.61 12.21 8.70
CA ARG A 165 -7.03 13.54 8.45
C ARG A 165 -8.10 14.53 8.05
N PRO A 166 -7.97 15.81 8.45
CA PRO A 166 -8.89 16.86 7.99
C PRO A 166 -8.98 16.91 6.46
N LYS A 167 -10.20 16.98 5.94
CA LYS A 167 -10.47 16.99 4.49
C LYS A 167 -9.68 18.09 3.76
N GLU A 168 -9.67 19.31 4.29
CA GLU A 168 -8.98 20.43 3.67
C GLU A 168 -7.46 20.23 3.61
N ASP A 169 -6.86 19.59 4.61
CA ASP A 169 -5.44 19.27 4.61
C ASP A 169 -5.08 18.28 3.48
N ILE A 170 -5.96 17.29 3.27
CA ILE A 170 -5.81 16.30 2.18
C ILE A 170 -5.96 17.00 0.81
N LEU A 171 -6.99 17.79 0.64
CA LEU A 171 -7.24 18.51 -0.61
C LEU A 171 -6.12 19.51 -0.92
N GLN A 172 -5.57 20.17 0.10
CA GLN A 172 -4.44 21.08 -0.04
C GLN A 172 -3.17 20.32 -0.47
N GLU A 173 -2.86 19.19 0.16
CA GLU A 173 -1.76 18.32 -0.24
C GLU A 173 -1.89 17.87 -1.70
N VAL A 174 -3.07 17.47 -2.13
CA VAL A 174 -3.31 17.08 -3.53
C VAL A 174 -3.09 18.25 -4.49
N ARG A 175 -3.54 19.47 -4.15
CA ARG A 175 -3.28 20.67 -4.98
C ARG A 175 -1.79 20.96 -5.11
N GLU A 176 -1.03 20.82 -4.03
CA GLU A 176 0.43 21.01 -4.03
C GLU A 176 1.13 19.94 -4.87
N LEU A 177 0.78 18.67 -4.70
CA LEU A 177 1.31 17.58 -5.52
C LEU A 177 1.00 17.76 -7.02
N VAL A 178 -0.21 18.23 -7.36
CA VAL A 178 -0.54 18.59 -8.75
C VAL A 178 0.37 19.70 -9.27
N SER A 179 0.66 20.72 -8.45
CA SER A 179 1.57 21.81 -8.83
C SER A 179 3.00 21.32 -9.08
N ASP A 180 3.42 20.25 -8.40
CA ASP A 180 4.71 19.59 -8.56
C ASP A 180 4.73 18.60 -9.75
N GLY A 181 3.59 18.39 -10.42
CA GLY A 181 3.46 17.60 -11.64
C GLY A 181 2.86 16.21 -11.46
N VAL A 182 2.39 15.87 -10.26
CA VAL A 182 1.69 14.61 -9.99
C VAL A 182 0.36 14.59 -10.73
N LYS A 183 0.04 13.47 -11.34
CA LYS A 183 -1.17 13.24 -12.14
C LYS A 183 -2.04 12.12 -11.60
N GLU A 184 -1.44 11.13 -10.95
CA GLU A 184 -2.11 9.96 -10.40
C GLU A 184 -1.93 9.91 -8.88
N PHE A 185 -3.02 9.63 -8.17
CA PHE A 185 -3.08 9.62 -6.72
C PHE A 185 -3.54 8.24 -6.22
N GLN A 186 -2.68 7.58 -5.43
CA GLN A 186 -2.97 6.33 -4.75
C GLN A 186 -3.51 6.66 -3.36
N ILE A 187 -4.80 6.49 -3.12
CA ILE A 187 -5.42 6.85 -1.84
C ILE A 187 -5.32 5.66 -0.90
N ILE A 188 -4.65 5.88 0.23
CA ILE A 188 -4.30 4.84 1.20
C ILE A 188 -4.71 5.20 2.62
N ALA A 189 -5.10 4.18 3.35
CA ALA A 189 -5.28 4.14 4.82
C ALA A 189 -5.06 2.70 5.29
N GLN A 190 -5.19 2.41 6.57
CA GLN A 190 -5.28 1.03 7.05
C GLN A 190 -6.67 0.44 6.73
N GLU A 191 -7.70 1.28 6.76
CA GLU A 191 -9.05 1.00 6.30
C GLU A 191 -9.65 2.25 5.66
N LEU A 192 -9.74 2.21 4.32
CA LEU A 192 -10.13 3.37 3.52
C LEU A 192 -11.58 3.79 3.76
N THR A 193 -12.49 2.82 3.83
CA THR A 193 -13.94 3.05 3.84
C THR A 193 -14.45 3.57 5.17
N TYR A 194 -13.59 3.63 6.21
CA TYR A 194 -13.95 4.15 7.53
C TYR A 194 -13.71 5.67 7.68
N TYR A 195 -13.12 6.30 6.66
CA TYR A 195 -12.82 7.74 6.70
C TYR A 195 -14.03 8.59 7.08
N GLY A 196 -13.88 9.43 8.08
CA GLY A 196 -14.91 10.33 8.62
C GLY A 196 -15.67 9.80 9.83
N VAL A 197 -15.74 8.47 10.04
CA VAL A 197 -16.55 7.89 11.13
C VAL A 197 -16.09 8.33 12.51
N ASP A 198 -14.80 8.56 12.72
CA ASP A 198 -14.24 9.08 13.96
C ASP A 198 -14.55 10.57 14.19
N ILE A 199 -14.98 11.30 13.15
CA ILE A 199 -15.30 12.73 13.22
C ILE A 199 -16.73 12.95 13.69
N ASP A 200 -17.70 12.32 13.02
CA ASP A 200 -19.14 12.54 13.26
C ASP A 200 -20.02 11.28 13.17
N GLY A 201 -19.40 10.10 13.06
CA GLY A 201 -20.10 8.83 12.94
C GLY A 201 -20.54 8.48 11.52
N GLN A 202 -20.21 9.29 10.51
CA GLN A 202 -20.58 9.06 9.12
C GLN A 202 -19.35 8.80 8.24
N ARG A 203 -19.56 8.08 7.14
CA ARG A 203 -18.51 7.81 6.16
C ARG A 203 -18.45 8.96 5.15
N HIS A 204 -17.31 9.61 5.04
CA HIS A 204 -17.08 10.74 4.14
C HIS A 204 -16.14 10.43 2.99
N ILE A 205 -15.85 9.15 2.75
CA ILE A 205 -14.91 8.76 1.69
C ILE A 205 -15.40 9.14 0.30
N ALA A 206 -16.68 8.96 0.01
CA ALA A 206 -17.26 9.32 -1.30
C ALA A 206 -17.14 10.82 -1.58
N ASP A 207 -17.48 11.66 -0.59
CA ASP A 207 -17.35 13.12 -0.70
C ASP A 207 -15.89 13.55 -0.89
N LEU A 208 -14.98 12.96 -0.11
CA LEU A 208 -13.55 13.27 -0.23
C LEU A 208 -13.03 12.94 -1.64
N ILE A 209 -13.33 11.74 -2.16
CA ILE A 209 -12.87 11.31 -3.49
C ILE A 209 -13.51 12.17 -4.60
N SER A 210 -14.78 12.52 -4.47
CA SER A 210 -15.45 13.42 -5.40
C SER A 210 -14.77 14.79 -5.46
N ASP A 211 -14.48 15.40 -4.31
CA ASP A 211 -13.82 16.71 -4.25
C ASP A 211 -12.38 16.66 -4.78
N MET A 212 -11.63 15.57 -4.47
CA MET A 212 -10.31 15.35 -5.04
C MET A 212 -10.36 15.24 -6.58
N ALA A 213 -11.37 14.55 -7.11
CA ALA A 213 -11.55 14.38 -8.55
C ALA A 213 -11.83 15.73 -9.27
N ASP A 214 -12.40 16.69 -8.58
CA ASP A 214 -12.70 18.02 -9.13
C ASP A 214 -11.47 18.97 -9.11
N ILE A 215 -10.36 18.58 -8.48
CA ILE A 215 -9.12 19.36 -8.52
C ILE A 215 -8.54 19.33 -9.93
N LYS A 216 -8.42 20.52 -10.54
CA LYS A 216 -7.85 20.66 -11.88
C LYS A 216 -6.39 20.13 -11.90
N GLY A 217 -6.12 19.15 -12.75
CA GLY A 217 -4.80 18.53 -12.89
C GLY A 217 -4.77 17.08 -12.41
N VAL A 218 -5.66 16.67 -11.54
CA VAL A 218 -5.86 15.27 -11.17
C VAL A 218 -6.35 14.49 -12.38
N LYS A 219 -5.61 13.45 -12.76
CA LYS A 219 -5.90 12.60 -13.93
C LYS A 219 -6.38 11.22 -13.56
N TRP A 220 -5.82 10.63 -12.50
CA TRP A 220 -6.23 9.34 -11.96
C TRP A 220 -6.23 9.36 -10.44
N ILE A 221 -7.28 8.80 -9.85
CA ILE A 221 -7.41 8.50 -8.43
C ILE A 221 -7.68 7.00 -8.31
N ARG A 222 -6.91 6.31 -7.50
CA ARG A 222 -7.01 4.87 -7.25
C ARG A 222 -7.22 4.59 -5.77
N LEU A 223 -8.11 3.65 -5.44
CA LEU A 223 -8.56 3.38 -4.09
C LEU A 223 -7.99 2.07 -3.58
N HIS A 224 -7.33 2.10 -2.41
CA HIS A 224 -6.68 0.95 -1.81
C HIS A 224 -7.20 0.67 -0.40
N TYR A 225 -7.19 -0.63 -0.02
CA TYR A 225 -7.48 -1.09 1.34
C TYR A 225 -8.92 -0.82 1.80
N ALA A 226 -9.89 -1.05 0.93
CA ALA A 226 -11.31 -1.05 1.32
C ALA A 226 -11.67 -2.27 2.17
N TYR A 227 -12.68 -2.13 2.99
CA TYR A 227 -13.18 -3.19 3.87
C TYR A 227 -14.61 -3.59 3.46
N PRO A 228 -14.97 -4.90 3.45
CA PRO A 228 -16.26 -5.33 2.92
C PRO A 228 -17.45 -5.00 3.84
N ASN A 229 -17.29 -5.04 5.16
CA ASN A 229 -18.39 -4.80 6.10
C ASN A 229 -18.83 -3.33 6.06
N GLN A 230 -20.13 -3.13 5.85
CA GLN A 230 -20.73 -1.78 5.74
C GLN A 230 -20.03 -0.91 4.68
N PHE A 231 -19.73 -1.50 3.53
CA PHE A 231 -19.11 -0.76 2.43
C PHE A 231 -20.01 0.41 1.98
N PRO A 232 -19.48 1.64 1.83
CA PRO A 232 -20.25 2.81 1.40
C PRO A 232 -20.60 2.70 -0.08
N LEU A 233 -21.82 2.33 -0.41
CA LEU A 233 -22.25 2.10 -1.80
C LEU A 233 -22.22 3.37 -2.65
N GLU A 234 -22.40 4.55 -2.04
CA GLU A 234 -22.26 5.87 -2.68
C GLU A 234 -20.86 6.10 -3.30
N LEU A 235 -19.84 5.40 -2.80
CA LEU A 235 -18.51 5.43 -3.39
C LEU A 235 -18.48 4.83 -4.81
N LEU A 236 -19.37 3.86 -5.09
CA LEU A 236 -19.49 3.26 -6.42
C LEU A 236 -20.07 4.26 -7.44
N ASP A 237 -20.93 5.16 -7.01
CA ASP A 237 -21.45 6.23 -7.87
C ASP A 237 -20.30 7.18 -8.26
N VAL A 238 -19.44 7.53 -7.32
CA VAL A 238 -18.26 8.37 -7.59
C VAL A 238 -17.31 7.70 -8.57
N ILE A 239 -17.03 6.40 -8.39
CA ILE A 239 -16.16 5.62 -9.31
C ILE A 239 -16.78 5.56 -10.72
N ARG A 240 -18.11 5.44 -10.83
CA ARG A 240 -18.82 5.40 -12.11
C ARG A 240 -18.85 6.75 -12.80
N GLU A 241 -19.11 7.83 -12.06
CA GLU A 241 -19.44 9.15 -12.62
C GLU A 241 -18.23 10.05 -12.86
N LYS A 242 -17.17 9.90 -12.05
CA LYS A 242 -15.93 10.68 -12.19
C LYS A 242 -14.94 9.97 -13.12
N PRO A 243 -14.71 10.49 -14.34
CA PRO A 243 -13.87 9.79 -15.34
C PRO A 243 -12.39 9.71 -14.98
N ASN A 244 -11.95 10.43 -13.96
CA ASN A 244 -10.60 10.40 -13.40
C ASN A 244 -10.50 9.59 -12.09
N VAL A 245 -11.58 8.95 -11.64
CA VAL A 245 -11.51 7.90 -10.63
C VAL A 245 -11.41 6.56 -11.35
N CYS A 246 -10.30 5.86 -11.14
CA CYS A 246 -10.02 4.60 -11.80
C CYS A 246 -11.11 3.56 -11.49
N LYS A 247 -11.55 2.81 -12.50
CA LYS A 247 -12.43 1.65 -12.29
C LYS A 247 -11.64 0.48 -11.69
N TYR A 248 -11.16 0.70 -10.50
CA TYR A 248 -10.30 -0.20 -9.74
C TYR A 248 -10.64 -0.08 -8.25
N LEU A 249 -10.84 -1.19 -7.59
CA LEU A 249 -11.12 -1.24 -6.16
C LEU A 249 -10.32 -2.36 -5.50
N ASP A 250 -9.43 -2.00 -4.59
CA ASP A 250 -8.73 -2.95 -3.74
C ASP A 250 -9.52 -3.15 -2.44
N ILE A 251 -10.09 -4.35 -2.28
CA ILE A 251 -10.95 -4.74 -1.16
C ILE A 251 -10.46 -6.03 -0.52
N ALA A 252 -10.01 -5.97 0.73
CA ALA A 252 -9.44 -7.10 1.46
C ALA A 252 -10.54 -8.02 2.01
N LEU A 253 -10.86 -9.10 1.32
CA LEU A 253 -11.91 -10.06 1.72
C LEU A 253 -11.40 -11.08 2.73
N GLN A 254 -10.16 -11.53 2.59
CA GLN A 254 -9.43 -12.47 3.41
C GLN A 254 -9.91 -13.94 3.28
N HIS A 255 -11.19 -14.21 3.41
CA HIS A 255 -11.78 -15.52 3.27
C HIS A 255 -13.25 -15.42 2.80
N ILE A 256 -13.92 -16.59 2.60
CA ILE A 256 -15.35 -16.62 2.24
C ILE A 256 -16.18 -17.55 3.16
N SER A 257 -15.57 -18.59 3.75
CA SER A 257 -16.29 -19.45 4.68
C SER A 257 -16.80 -18.67 5.89
N ASN A 258 -18.06 -18.83 6.25
CA ASN A 258 -18.64 -18.18 7.43
C ASN A 258 -17.93 -18.59 8.72
N HIS A 259 -17.43 -19.84 8.80
CA HIS A 259 -16.63 -20.30 9.92
C HIS A 259 -15.35 -19.43 10.06
N MET A 260 -14.58 -19.29 8.98
CA MET A 260 -13.33 -18.51 8.98
C MET A 260 -13.59 -17.02 9.13
N LEU A 261 -14.58 -16.45 8.46
CA LEU A 261 -14.92 -15.03 8.61
C LEU A 261 -15.26 -14.66 10.06
N ASN A 262 -15.97 -15.55 10.77
CA ASN A 262 -16.26 -15.35 12.20
C ASN A 262 -14.99 -15.49 13.06
N ALA A 263 -14.19 -16.54 12.84
CA ALA A 263 -12.94 -16.75 13.58
C ALA A 263 -11.94 -15.61 13.37
N MET A 264 -11.88 -15.05 12.17
CA MET A 264 -11.05 -13.89 11.80
C MET A 264 -11.64 -12.55 12.26
N HIS A 265 -12.82 -12.51 12.87
CA HIS A 265 -13.52 -11.28 13.26
C HIS A 265 -13.77 -10.31 12.09
N ARG A 266 -14.22 -10.84 10.93
CA ARG A 266 -14.47 -10.01 9.75
C ARG A 266 -15.81 -9.29 9.77
N HIS A 267 -16.73 -9.68 10.62
CA HIS A 267 -18.04 -9.05 10.79
C HIS A 267 -18.85 -8.93 9.48
N VAL A 268 -18.66 -9.88 8.58
CA VAL A 268 -19.36 -10.00 7.30
C VAL A 268 -19.57 -11.49 7.03
N SER A 269 -20.70 -11.85 6.43
CA SER A 269 -20.97 -13.23 6.02
C SER A 269 -20.55 -13.48 4.56
N LYS A 270 -20.53 -14.77 4.18
CA LYS A 270 -20.36 -15.20 2.80
C LYS A 270 -21.39 -14.56 1.87
N GLU A 271 -22.66 -14.61 2.28
CA GLU A 271 -23.78 -14.11 1.51
C GLU A 271 -23.67 -12.61 1.27
N GLU A 272 -23.34 -11.85 2.31
CA GLU A 272 -23.10 -10.40 2.24
C GLU A 272 -21.91 -10.07 1.34
N THR A 273 -20.83 -10.86 1.41
CA THR A 273 -19.63 -10.69 0.57
C THR A 273 -19.96 -10.93 -0.91
N ILE A 274 -20.67 -12.02 -1.23
CA ILE A 274 -21.09 -12.33 -2.60
C ILE A 274 -22.01 -11.24 -3.14
N GLU A 275 -22.97 -10.78 -2.34
CA GLU A 275 -23.89 -9.72 -2.72
C GLU A 275 -23.17 -8.39 -2.96
N LEU A 276 -22.19 -8.07 -2.12
CA LEU A 276 -21.37 -6.87 -2.30
C LEU A 276 -20.60 -6.91 -3.63
N ILE A 277 -19.95 -8.03 -3.97
CA ILE A 277 -19.21 -8.18 -5.23
C ILE A 277 -20.15 -8.00 -6.43
N LYS A 278 -21.36 -8.60 -6.39
CA LYS A 278 -22.37 -8.42 -7.43
C LYS A 278 -22.75 -6.95 -7.58
N LYS A 279 -23.04 -6.26 -6.48
CA LYS A 279 -23.37 -4.83 -6.48
C LYS A 279 -22.25 -3.95 -7.05
N ILE A 280 -21.00 -4.24 -6.67
CA ILE A 280 -19.83 -3.51 -7.19
C ILE A 280 -19.77 -3.64 -8.72
N ARG A 281 -19.87 -4.85 -9.25
CA ARG A 281 -19.79 -5.12 -10.70
C ARG A 281 -20.99 -4.57 -11.47
N GLU A 282 -22.18 -4.62 -10.88
CA GLU A 282 -23.40 -4.06 -11.45
C GLU A 282 -23.37 -2.53 -11.48
N ALA A 283 -22.96 -1.90 -10.37
CA ALA A 283 -22.89 -0.45 -10.25
C ALA A 283 -21.80 0.18 -11.13
N VAL A 284 -20.66 -0.51 -11.30
CA VAL A 284 -19.52 -0.03 -12.09
C VAL A 284 -19.10 -1.09 -13.11
N PRO A 285 -19.77 -1.17 -14.26
CA PRO A 285 -19.42 -2.14 -15.31
C PRO A 285 -17.96 -2.02 -15.75
N GLY A 286 -17.25 -3.16 -15.76
CA GLY A 286 -15.85 -3.24 -16.15
C GLY A 286 -14.87 -2.82 -15.04
N ILE A 287 -15.31 -2.69 -13.81
CA ILE A 287 -14.41 -2.46 -12.67
C ILE A 287 -13.48 -3.66 -12.47
N HIS A 288 -12.20 -3.39 -12.21
CA HIS A 288 -11.25 -4.39 -11.76
C HIS A 288 -11.24 -4.44 -10.23
N ILE A 289 -11.53 -5.61 -9.69
CA ILE A 289 -11.49 -5.86 -8.25
C ILE A 289 -10.16 -6.54 -7.92
N ARG A 290 -9.40 -5.89 -7.05
CA ARG A 290 -8.25 -6.49 -6.39
C ARG A 290 -8.68 -6.97 -5.01
N THR A 291 -8.23 -8.17 -4.62
CA THR A 291 -8.46 -8.69 -3.27
C THR A 291 -7.20 -9.35 -2.70
N THR A 292 -7.22 -9.50 -1.39
CA THR A 292 -6.24 -10.27 -0.63
C THR A 292 -6.97 -11.37 0.13
N LEU A 293 -6.44 -12.60 0.07
CA LEU A 293 -6.94 -13.76 0.79
C LEU A 293 -5.89 -14.28 1.76
N LEU A 294 -6.34 -14.90 2.85
CA LEU A 294 -5.51 -15.49 3.89
C LEU A 294 -5.88 -16.96 4.04
N VAL A 295 -4.92 -17.86 3.90
CA VAL A 295 -5.09 -19.30 4.04
C VAL A 295 -4.34 -19.85 5.25
N GLY A 296 -4.78 -20.98 5.77
CA GLY A 296 -4.14 -21.63 6.91
C GLY A 296 -4.32 -20.87 8.23
N PHE A 297 -5.39 -20.10 8.37
CA PHE A 297 -5.76 -19.52 9.66
C PHE A 297 -6.12 -20.65 10.64
N PRO A 298 -5.82 -20.52 11.95
CA PRO A 298 -6.14 -21.52 12.95
C PRO A 298 -7.58 -22.06 12.83
N GLY A 299 -7.73 -23.37 12.78
CA GLY A 299 -9.00 -24.05 12.62
C GLY A 299 -9.56 -24.12 11.20
N GLU A 300 -8.85 -23.62 10.17
CA GLU A 300 -9.29 -23.72 8.78
C GLU A 300 -9.32 -25.18 8.31
N THR A 301 -10.53 -25.68 8.04
CA THR A 301 -10.75 -27.06 7.57
C THR A 301 -10.55 -27.18 6.06
N GLU A 302 -10.53 -28.40 5.56
CA GLU A 302 -10.49 -28.66 4.12
C GLU A 302 -11.76 -28.19 3.41
N GLU A 303 -12.91 -28.28 4.09
CA GLU A 303 -14.19 -27.78 3.61
C GLU A 303 -14.17 -26.26 3.47
N ASP A 304 -13.62 -25.53 4.45
CA ASP A 304 -13.47 -24.08 4.39
C ASP A 304 -12.58 -23.66 3.21
N PHE A 305 -11.47 -24.38 3.01
CA PHE A 305 -10.56 -24.12 1.91
C PHE A 305 -11.18 -24.40 0.54
N ASN A 306 -11.89 -25.53 0.39
CA ASN A 306 -12.61 -25.87 -0.84
C ASN A 306 -13.68 -24.81 -1.18
N GLU A 307 -14.38 -24.31 -0.17
CA GLU A 307 -15.34 -23.20 -0.34
C GLU A 307 -14.66 -21.93 -0.85
N LEU A 308 -13.44 -21.61 -0.35
CA LEU A 308 -12.63 -20.50 -0.82
C LEU A 308 -12.19 -20.69 -2.28
N VAL A 309 -11.76 -21.87 -2.65
CA VAL A 309 -11.39 -22.23 -4.04
C VAL A 309 -12.55 -22.00 -5.01
N GLU A 310 -13.74 -22.53 -4.68
CA GLU A 310 -14.93 -22.33 -5.52
C GLU A 310 -15.37 -20.87 -5.60
N PHE A 311 -15.19 -20.13 -4.52
CA PHE A 311 -15.45 -18.70 -4.51
C PHE A 311 -14.50 -17.92 -5.44
N VAL A 312 -13.20 -18.22 -5.44
CA VAL A 312 -12.21 -17.57 -6.34
C VAL A 312 -12.55 -17.87 -7.80
N LYS A 313 -12.88 -19.12 -8.12
CA LYS A 313 -13.30 -19.51 -9.49
C LYS A 313 -14.58 -18.80 -9.94
N TRP A 314 -15.53 -18.61 -9.02
CA TRP A 314 -16.77 -17.89 -9.29
C TRP A 314 -16.54 -16.38 -9.44
N ALA A 315 -15.79 -15.78 -8.51
CA ALA A 315 -15.58 -14.34 -8.44
C ALA A 315 -14.71 -13.82 -9.58
N LYS A 316 -13.75 -14.63 -10.06
CA LYS A 316 -12.81 -14.28 -11.14
C LYS A 316 -12.23 -12.88 -10.92
N PHE A 317 -11.58 -12.70 -9.77
CA PHE A 317 -10.95 -11.42 -9.45
C PHE A 317 -9.89 -11.07 -10.50
N GLU A 318 -9.91 -9.86 -10.99
CA GLU A 318 -8.95 -9.36 -11.96
C GLU A 318 -7.53 -9.30 -11.35
N ARG A 319 -7.47 -9.10 -10.03
CA ARG A 319 -6.22 -9.10 -9.24
C ARG A 319 -6.48 -9.78 -7.90
N MET A 320 -5.64 -10.73 -7.55
CA MET A 320 -5.71 -11.39 -6.24
C MET A 320 -4.30 -11.73 -5.76
N GLY A 321 -4.04 -11.39 -4.51
CA GLY A 321 -2.91 -11.94 -3.76
C GLY A 321 -3.42 -12.84 -2.64
N ALA A 322 -2.68 -13.89 -2.32
CA ALA A 322 -2.94 -14.74 -1.17
C ALA A 322 -1.70 -14.83 -0.27
N PHE A 323 -1.94 -15.00 1.03
CA PHE A 323 -0.88 -15.15 2.02
C PHE A 323 -1.19 -16.33 2.94
N ALA A 324 -0.16 -17.05 3.35
CA ALA A 324 -0.27 -18.01 4.43
C ALA A 324 -0.36 -17.26 5.77
N TYR A 325 -1.19 -17.76 6.69
CA TYR A 325 -1.27 -17.20 8.03
C TYR A 325 0.09 -17.29 8.72
N SER A 326 0.51 -16.18 9.30
CA SER A 326 1.63 -16.05 10.20
C SER A 326 1.12 -15.53 11.54
N GLU A 327 1.48 -16.21 12.62
CA GLU A 327 1.11 -15.79 13.96
C GLU A 327 1.85 -14.50 14.32
N GLU A 328 1.10 -13.50 14.76
CA GLU A 328 1.63 -12.22 15.21
C GLU A 328 1.34 -12.02 16.70
N GLU A 329 2.41 -11.89 17.47
CA GLU A 329 2.37 -11.70 18.91
C GLU A 329 1.39 -10.60 19.33
N GLY A 330 0.63 -10.83 20.41
CA GLY A 330 -0.31 -9.87 20.97
C GLY A 330 -1.61 -9.71 20.20
N THR A 331 -1.77 -10.36 19.03
CA THR A 331 -3.05 -10.39 18.31
C THR A 331 -4.07 -11.30 19.02
N TYR A 332 -5.34 -11.12 18.67
CA TYR A 332 -6.37 -11.98 19.25
C TYR A 332 -6.14 -13.45 18.91
N SER A 333 -5.79 -13.76 17.65
CA SER A 333 -5.55 -15.13 17.23
C SER A 333 -4.39 -15.77 17.98
N ALA A 334 -3.25 -15.08 18.11
CA ALA A 334 -2.09 -15.60 18.85
C ALA A 334 -2.39 -15.88 20.34
N ASN A 335 -3.32 -15.13 20.94
CA ASN A 335 -3.66 -15.28 22.35
C ASN A 335 -4.77 -16.30 22.63
N HIS A 336 -5.58 -16.70 21.61
CA HIS A 336 -6.80 -17.47 21.83
C HIS A 336 -6.94 -18.71 20.96
N TYR A 337 -6.15 -18.82 19.89
CA TYR A 337 -6.20 -19.97 18.99
C TYR A 337 -4.84 -20.68 18.99
N GLU A 338 -4.86 -21.98 18.85
CA GLU A 338 -3.69 -22.80 18.56
C GLU A 338 -3.51 -22.84 17.03
N ASP A 339 -2.30 -22.59 16.54
CA ASP A 339 -1.99 -22.70 15.12
C ASP A 339 -1.86 -24.18 14.72
N ASP A 340 -3.00 -24.81 14.45
CA ASP A 340 -3.17 -26.23 14.17
C ASP A 340 -3.02 -26.59 12.68
N VAL A 341 -2.82 -25.60 11.78
CA VAL A 341 -2.60 -25.83 10.36
C VAL A 341 -1.09 -25.86 10.07
N THR A 342 -0.59 -27.01 9.60
CA THR A 342 0.87 -27.16 9.39
C THR A 342 1.38 -26.26 8.26
N PRO A 343 2.68 -25.89 8.29
CA PRO A 343 3.29 -25.08 7.24
C PRO A 343 3.12 -25.65 5.82
N GLU A 344 3.19 -26.98 5.68
CA GLU A 344 3.02 -27.67 4.40
C GLU A 344 1.59 -27.51 3.86
N VAL A 345 0.58 -27.58 4.72
CA VAL A 345 -0.82 -27.38 4.35
C VAL A 345 -1.06 -25.92 3.97
N LYS A 346 -0.53 -24.98 4.74
CA LYS A 346 -0.60 -23.54 4.41
C LYS A 346 0.01 -23.25 3.05
N GLN A 347 1.21 -23.79 2.77
CA GLN A 347 1.89 -23.59 1.50
C GLN A 347 1.13 -24.22 0.34
N HIS A 348 0.63 -25.45 0.51
CA HIS A 348 -0.19 -26.13 -0.50
C HIS A 348 -1.46 -25.34 -0.86
N ARG A 349 -2.17 -24.81 0.14
CA ARG A 349 -3.35 -23.99 -0.07
C ARG A 349 -3.02 -22.69 -0.79
N LEU A 350 -1.92 -22.03 -0.40
CA LEU A 350 -1.41 -20.83 -1.07
C LEU A 350 -1.09 -21.11 -2.54
N ASP A 351 -0.31 -22.14 -2.83
CA ASP A 351 0.10 -22.50 -4.20
C ASP A 351 -1.13 -22.84 -5.06
N THR A 352 -2.11 -23.54 -4.48
CA THR A 352 -3.37 -23.88 -5.17
C THR A 352 -4.15 -22.64 -5.58
N LEU A 353 -4.33 -21.67 -4.67
CA LEU A 353 -5.03 -20.42 -4.99
C LEU A 353 -4.28 -19.58 -6.03
N MET A 354 -2.95 -19.51 -5.90
CA MET A 354 -2.14 -18.73 -6.84
C MET A 354 -2.12 -19.35 -8.24
N ALA A 355 -2.14 -20.69 -8.36
CA ALA A 355 -2.27 -21.36 -9.66
C ALA A 355 -3.63 -21.05 -10.32
N ILE A 356 -4.72 -21.10 -9.56
CA ILE A 356 -6.05 -20.73 -10.07
C ILE A 356 -6.09 -19.27 -10.50
N GLN A 357 -5.50 -18.37 -9.71
CA GLN A 357 -5.46 -16.95 -10.04
C GLN A 357 -4.61 -16.68 -11.30
N GLN A 358 -3.54 -17.42 -11.52
CA GLN A 358 -2.72 -17.31 -12.72
C GLN A 358 -3.55 -17.60 -13.98
N GLU A 359 -4.34 -18.67 -13.97
CA GLU A 359 -5.26 -18.98 -15.06
C GLU A 359 -6.32 -17.88 -15.28
N ILE A 360 -6.94 -17.40 -14.20
CA ILE A 360 -7.91 -16.30 -14.26
C ILE A 360 -7.26 -15.03 -14.82
N SER A 361 -6.03 -14.72 -14.38
CA SER A 361 -5.32 -13.53 -14.84
C SER A 361 -5.00 -13.63 -16.35
N ALA A 362 -4.55 -14.78 -16.83
CA ALA A 362 -4.31 -15.02 -18.26
C ALA A 362 -5.58 -14.80 -19.09
N ASP A 363 -6.73 -15.32 -18.63
CA ASP A 363 -8.01 -15.09 -19.30
C ASP A 363 -8.36 -13.60 -19.36
N VAL A 364 -8.29 -12.89 -18.21
CA VAL A 364 -8.59 -11.46 -18.11
C VAL A 364 -7.67 -10.60 -18.99
N GLU A 365 -6.38 -10.91 -19.04
CA GLU A 365 -5.43 -10.16 -19.86
C GLU A 365 -5.64 -10.46 -21.35
N SER A 366 -5.93 -11.70 -21.73
CA SER A 366 -6.21 -12.07 -23.11
C SER A 366 -7.41 -11.34 -23.73
N GLU A 367 -8.44 -11.05 -22.91
CA GLU A 367 -9.61 -10.28 -23.35
C GLU A 367 -9.30 -8.84 -23.74
N LYS A 368 -8.15 -8.31 -23.36
CA LYS A 368 -7.69 -6.95 -23.67
C LYS A 368 -7.01 -6.85 -25.04
N VAL A 369 -6.57 -7.97 -25.61
CA VAL A 369 -5.92 -8.02 -26.92
C VAL A 369 -6.84 -7.45 -28.00
N GLY A 370 -6.30 -6.56 -28.82
CA GLY A 370 -7.03 -5.83 -29.86
C GLY A 370 -7.70 -4.54 -29.40
N LYS A 371 -7.85 -4.31 -28.08
CA LYS A 371 -8.43 -3.07 -27.54
C LYS A 371 -7.41 -1.93 -27.54
N VAL A 372 -7.91 -0.71 -27.62
CA VAL A 372 -7.12 0.51 -27.40
C VAL A 372 -7.38 0.99 -25.97
N MET A 373 -6.31 1.15 -25.20
CA MET A 373 -6.38 1.50 -23.80
C MET A 373 -5.54 2.75 -23.51
N LYS A 374 -6.01 3.59 -22.59
CA LYS A 374 -5.23 4.72 -22.08
C LYS A 374 -4.16 4.22 -21.12
N VAL A 375 -2.91 4.59 -21.39
CA VAL A 375 -1.73 4.13 -20.65
C VAL A 375 -0.91 5.32 -20.18
N ILE A 376 -0.55 5.36 -18.90
CA ILE A 376 0.48 6.26 -18.37
C ILE A 376 1.83 5.56 -18.48
N ILE A 377 2.85 6.28 -18.94
CA ILE A 377 4.21 5.74 -19.02
C ILE A 377 4.94 5.96 -17.70
N ASP A 378 5.35 4.88 -17.04
CA ASP A 378 6.04 4.93 -15.76
C ASP A 378 7.56 5.07 -15.90
N ARG A 379 8.15 4.33 -16.85
CA ARG A 379 9.61 4.33 -17.05
C ARG A 379 9.98 3.85 -18.45
N LYS A 380 11.26 3.99 -18.76
CA LYS A 380 11.89 3.31 -19.90
C LYS A 380 12.89 2.30 -19.35
N GLU A 381 12.79 1.06 -19.80
CA GLU A 381 13.65 -0.04 -19.39
C GLU A 381 14.10 -0.83 -20.62
N GLY A 382 15.40 -0.85 -20.90
CA GLY A 382 15.95 -1.50 -22.09
C GLY A 382 15.29 -0.96 -23.38
N ASP A 383 14.74 -1.88 -24.16
CA ASP A 383 14.09 -1.62 -25.45
C ASP A 383 12.59 -1.34 -25.33
N TYR A 384 12.06 -1.19 -24.10
CA TYR A 384 10.64 -0.94 -23.86
C TYR A 384 10.39 0.35 -23.06
N TYR A 385 9.27 0.98 -23.34
CA TYR A 385 8.57 1.83 -22.41
C TYR A 385 7.59 0.98 -21.62
N ILE A 386 7.59 1.17 -20.31
CA ILE A 386 6.72 0.46 -19.39
C ILE A 386 5.65 1.43 -18.90
N GLY A 387 4.40 0.98 -18.96
CA GLY A 387 3.28 1.79 -18.53
C GLY A 387 2.16 0.98 -17.92
N ARG A 388 1.13 1.67 -17.44
CA ARG A 388 -0.05 1.05 -16.79
C ARG A 388 -1.35 1.67 -17.29
N THR A 389 -2.41 0.87 -17.22
CA THR A 389 -3.78 1.36 -17.40
C THR A 389 -4.41 1.83 -16.09
N GLU A 390 -5.62 2.36 -16.18
CA GLU A 390 -6.46 2.65 -14.99
C GLU A 390 -6.75 1.39 -14.13
N PHE A 391 -6.54 0.20 -14.66
CA PHE A 391 -6.81 -1.08 -14.00
C PHE A 391 -5.59 -1.66 -13.26
N CYS A 392 -4.47 -0.94 -13.23
CA CYS A 392 -3.23 -1.44 -12.65
C CYS A 392 -2.62 -0.42 -11.69
N SER A 393 -2.41 -0.82 -10.44
CA SER A 393 -1.70 -0.04 -9.44
C SER A 393 -0.18 -0.08 -9.69
N PRO A 394 0.56 0.98 -9.42
CA PRO A 394 2.01 0.94 -9.52
C PRO A 394 2.62 -0.12 -8.61
N GLU A 395 3.74 -0.71 -9.05
CA GLU A 395 4.61 -1.63 -8.29
C GLU A 395 4.05 -3.02 -8.00
N VAL A 396 2.74 -3.21 -8.06
CA VAL A 396 2.10 -4.47 -7.60
C VAL A 396 1.20 -5.14 -8.61
N ASP A 397 0.78 -4.45 -9.68
CA ASP A 397 -0.10 -4.99 -10.71
C ASP A 397 0.63 -5.09 -12.07
N PRO A 398 0.07 -5.84 -13.03
CA PRO A 398 0.62 -5.99 -14.37
C PRO A 398 0.94 -4.70 -15.10
N GLU A 399 1.93 -4.78 -15.97
CA GLU A 399 2.44 -3.67 -16.74
C GLU A 399 2.13 -3.84 -18.25
N ILE A 400 2.32 -2.76 -19.00
CA ILE A 400 2.23 -2.79 -20.46
C ILE A 400 3.60 -2.46 -21.03
N LEU A 401 4.12 -3.38 -21.83
CA LEU A 401 5.39 -3.25 -22.51
C LEU A 401 5.17 -2.70 -23.94
N ILE A 402 5.76 -1.54 -24.20
CA ILE A 402 5.65 -0.83 -25.50
C ILE A 402 7.04 -0.74 -26.11
N PRO A 403 7.31 -1.40 -27.27
CA PRO A 403 8.62 -1.31 -27.93
C PRO A 403 9.04 0.14 -28.19
N ALA A 404 10.26 0.47 -27.78
CA ALA A 404 10.79 1.83 -27.93
C ALA A 404 11.28 2.14 -29.36
N ALA A 405 11.42 1.12 -30.22
CA ALA A 405 11.87 1.29 -31.59
C ALA A 405 10.90 2.17 -32.39
N GLY A 406 11.43 3.29 -32.92
CA GLY A 406 10.65 4.20 -33.78
C GLY A 406 9.67 5.13 -33.05
N VAL A 407 9.59 5.09 -31.72
CA VAL A 407 8.72 5.96 -30.93
C VAL A 407 9.50 6.68 -29.82
N ARG A 408 9.06 7.90 -29.49
CA ARG A 408 9.62 8.67 -28.36
C ARG A 408 8.50 9.09 -27.43
N LEU A 409 8.39 8.39 -26.29
CA LEU A 409 7.40 8.65 -25.27
C LEU A 409 8.03 9.43 -24.10
N ARG A 410 7.19 10.17 -23.39
CA ARG A 410 7.60 10.89 -22.16
C ARG A 410 7.01 10.19 -20.94
N VAL A 411 7.86 9.86 -19.98
CA VAL A 411 7.46 9.36 -18.67
C VAL A 411 6.48 10.32 -18.01
N GLY A 412 5.46 9.79 -17.38
CA GLY A 412 4.37 10.54 -16.76
C GLY A 412 3.34 11.13 -17.74
N ASN A 413 3.41 10.81 -19.04
CA ASN A 413 2.38 11.19 -19.99
C ASN A 413 1.49 10.02 -20.36
N PHE A 414 0.26 10.35 -20.74
CA PHE A 414 -0.73 9.40 -21.20
C PHE A 414 -0.69 9.24 -22.72
N TYR A 415 -0.88 8.02 -23.16
CA TYR A 415 -0.97 7.65 -24.58
C TYR A 415 -2.07 6.60 -24.78
N ASP A 416 -2.68 6.62 -25.96
CA ASP A 416 -3.57 5.54 -26.38
C ASP A 416 -2.72 4.42 -26.98
N VAL A 417 -2.83 3.22 -26.40
CA VAL A 417 -2.04 2.06 -26.75
C VAL A 417 -2.98 0.94 -27.21
N LYS A 418 -2.74 0.42 -28.42
CA LYS A 418 -3.41 -0.79 -28.89
C LYS A 418 -2.68 -2.00 -28.35
N ILE A 419 -3.39 -2.82 -27.59
CA ILE A 419 -2.86 -4.08 -27.04
C ILE A 419 -2.76 -5.10 -28.18
N THR A 420 -1.58 -5.71 -28.33
CA THR A 420 -1.28 -6.65 -29.41
C THR A 420 -1.11 -8.07 -28.94
N ASP A 421 -0.70 -8.25 -27.68
CA ASP A 421 -0.45 -9.56 -27.09
C ASP A 421 -0.59 -9.50 -25.57
N SER A 422 -0.71 -10.65 -24.92
CA SER A 422 -0.79 -10.80 -23.46
C SER A 422 -0.04 -12.04 -23.00
N GLU A 423 0.59 -11.93 -21.84
CA GLU A 423 1.04 -13.05 -21.02
C GLU A 423 0.10 -13.23 -19.82
N GLU A 424 0.46 -14.08 -18.87
CA GLU A 424 -0.38 -14.35 -17.68
C GLU A 424 -0.64 -13.08 -16.83
N PHE A 425 0.30 -12.14 -16.87
CA PHE A 425 0.22 -10.89 -16.11
C PHE A 425 0.40 -9.66 -16.99
N ASP A 426 1.39 -9.62 -17.88
CA ASP A 426 1.76 -8.44 -18.63
C ASP A 426 1.12 -8.38 -20.02
N LEU A 427 1.00 -7.17 -20.53
CA LEU A 427 0.46 -6.86 -21.85
C LEU A 427 1.54 -6.29 -22.75
N TYR A 428 1.40 -6.51 -24.05
CA TYR A 428 2.21 -5.88 -25.08
C TYR A 428 1.35 -4.97 -25.96
N GLY A 429 1.91 -3.86 -26.41
CA GLY A 429 1.15 -2.95 -27.25
C GLY A 429 2.01 -1.94 -27.99
N HIS A 430 1.36 -1.16 -28.83
CA HIS A 430 1.98 -0.03 -29.50
C HIS A 430 1.08 1.20 -29.46
N VAL A 431 1.69 2.38 -29.42
CA VAL A 431 0.96 3.65 -29.41
C VAL A 431 0.19 3.84 -30.70
N VAL A 432 -1.08 4.20 -30.59
CA VAL A 432 -1.94 4.60 -31.72
C VAL A 432 -1.68 6.07 -32.01
N LYS A 433 -1.52 6.40 -33.29
CA LYS A 433 -1.27 7.79 -33.74
C LYS A 433 -2.55 8.59 -33.77
#